data_c54963c6c5337b4a42dbbc48c5992f5a
#
_entry.id   c54963c6c5337b4a42dbbc48c5992f5a
#
_cell.length_a   1.000
_cell.length_b   1.000
_cell.length_c   1.000
_cell.angle_alpha   90.00
_cell.angle_beta   90.00
_cell.angle_gamma   90.00
#
_symmetry.space_group_name_H-M   'P 1'
#
loop_
_entity.id
_entity.type
_entity.pdbx_description
1 polymer ?
#
loop_
_entity_poly.entity_id
_entity_poly.type
_entity_poly.pdbx_seq_one_letter_code
_entity_poly.pdbx_strand_id
1 'polypeptide(L)'
;MSDITLGIIGGGQLGSLLSVAANKLNIDTVIFSDDKNSPAKNFTKHFISGNYDDEKLIKEFLSKVNVITYEFENIPYKILKKLNEIKPVLPKPEINKLIQNRYTEKDFLNKNNIRTTRYSLIKDEDDIKINDGLIPGLLKTCTLGYDGKGQFKIDKKENISSEIDFTKEYILEKFIKLKKEISVIITRFGHQRYEIYEPIENLHEDQILKYSKIPAQISEKIKNQATDWATIIAEELDYVGTLCVEYFIDNKENLYANEIAPRVHNSGHLTINSHNVSQFENHIRAVCGLEKVETKKIYNARMLNLIGNDIKDFRVKNFKDNEFFFDYQKTEIREKRKMGHFTIIEKEN
;
A
#
# COMPACT_ATOMS: atom_id res chain seq x y z
N MET A 1 0.81 12.15 -29.08
CA MET A 1 1.02 11.11 -28.07
C MET A 1 2.10 11.65 -27.16
N SER A 2 1.93 11.61 -25.85
CA SER A 2 2.94 12.13 -24.93
C SER A 2 4.14 11.20 -24.94
N ASP A 3 5.32 11.73 -25.29
CA ASP A 3 6.60 10.98 -25.20
C ASP A 3 7.05 10.78 -23.74
N ILE A 4 6.08 10.47 -22.85
CA ILE A 4 6.35 10.27 -21.42
C ILE A 4 6.76 8.82 -21.20
N THR A 5 7.94 8.63 -20.62
CA THR A 5 8.41 7.36 -20.10
C THR A 5 8.41 7.42 -18.57
N LEU A 6 7.70 6.49 -17.93
CA LEU A 6 7.61 6.39 -16.48
C LEU A 6 8.69 5.49 -15.91
N GLY A 7 9.47 6.01 -14.96
CA GLY A 7 10.37 5.21 -14.14
C GLY A 7 9.63 4.63 -12.94
N ILE A 8 9.84 3.36 -12.62
CA ILE A 8 9.28 2.69 -11.45
C ILE A 8 10.42 2.11 -10.63
N ILE A 9 10.58 2.58 -9.38
CA ILE A 9 11.54 2.02 -8.43
C ILE A 9 10.87 0.89 -7.65
N GLY A 10 11.50 -0.29 -7.71
CA GLY A 10 10.95 -1.53 -7.18
C GLY A 10 10.35 -2.38 -8.31
N GLY A 11 10.45 -3.69 -8.17
CA GLY A 11 10.08 -4.64 -9.21
C GLY A 11 9.11 -5.74 -8.75
N GLY A 12 8.36 -5.50 -7.67
CA GLY A 12 7.37 -6.44 -7.14
C GLY A 12 6.08 -6.50 -7.97
N GLN A 13 5.05 -7.13 -7.40
CA GLN A 13 3.75 -7.25 -8.07
C GLN A 13 3.06 -5.91 -8.35
N LEU A 14 3.30 -4.89 -7.51
CA LEU A 14 2.70 -3.57 -7.75
C LEU A 14 3.37 -2.91 -8.95
N GLY A 15 4.69 -3.03 -9.09
CA GLY A 15 5.42 -2.60 -10.29
C GLY A 15 4.95 -3.30 -11.56
N SER A 16 4.65 -4.61 -11.48
CA SER A 16 4.05 -5.36 -12.60
C SER A 16 2.71 -4.76 -13.02
N LEU A 17 1.81 -4.55 -12.06
CA LEU A 17 0.46 -4.03 -12.32
C LEU A 17 0.47 -2.56 -12.77
N LEU A 18 1.41 -1.75 -12.25
CA LEU A 18 1.64 -0.38 -12.74
C LEU A 18 2.10 -0.39 -14.21
N SER A 19 3.02 -1.29 -14.56
CA SER A 19 3.49 -1.41 -15.95
C SER A 19 2.37 -1.84 -16.89
N VAL A 20 1.51 -2.79 -16.47
CA VAL A 20 0.34 -3.19 -17.26
C VAL A 20 -0.61 -2.01 -17.46
N ALA A 21 -0.86 -1.20 -16.42
CA ALA A 21 -1.72 -0.04 -16.51
C ALA A 21 -1.12 1.07 -17.39
N ALA A 22 0.19 1.31 -17.30
CA ALA A 22 0.91 2.28 -18.14
C ALA A 22 0.83 1.88 -19.63
N ASN A 23 1.04 0.60 -19.93
CA ASN A 23 0.94 0.09 -21.29
C ASN A 23 -0.46 0.31 -21.91
N LYS A 24 -1.55 0.17 -21.13
CA LYS A 24 -2.91 0.48 -21.60
C LYS A 24 -3.09 1.96 -21.96
N LEU A 25 -2.31 2.84 -21.36
CA LEU A 25 -2.30 4.28 -21.61
C LEU A 25 -1.25 4.69 -22.66
N ASN A 26 -0.58 3.74 -23.32
CA ASN A 26 0.52 3.96 -24.25
C ASN A 26 1.70 4.74 -23.62
N ILE A 27 1.99 4.46 -22.35
CA ILE A 27 3.13 4.99 -21.60
C ILE A 27 4.15 3.87 -21.44
N ASP A 28 5.36 4.10 -21.93
CA ASP A 28 6.46 3.18 -21.72
C ASP A 28 6.95 3.23 -20.27
N THR A 29 7.41 2.09 -19.76
CA THR A 29 7.93 1.98 -18.40
C THR A 29 9.38 1.51 -18.40
N VAL A 30 10.18 2.04 -17.47
CA VAL A 30 11.50 1.56 -17.10
C VAL A 30 11.46 1.17 -15.64
N ILE A 31 11.73 -0.09 -15.34
CA ILE A 31 11.78 -0.57 -13.94
C ILE A 31 13.23 -0.65 -13.48
N PHE A 32 13.50 -0.08 -12.30
CA PHE A 32 14.77 -0.23 -11.60
C PHE A 32 14.54 -0.98 -10.28
N SER A 33 15.18 -2.13 -10.12
CA SER A 33 15.04 -3.02 -8.96
C SER A 33 16.37 -3.57 -8.50
N ASP A 34 16.53 -3.74 -7.18
CA ASP A 34 17.67 -4.40 -6.57
C ASP A 34 17.60 -5.94 -6.66
N ASP A 35 16.45 -6.50 -7.02
CA ASP A 35 16.28 -7.94 -7.26
C ASP A 35 16.16 -8.25 -8.76
N LYS A 36 17.17 -8.92 -9.32
CA LYS A 36 17.18 -9.40 -10.72
C LYS A 36 16.06 -10.37 -11.06
N ASN A 37 15.46 -11.00 -10.05
CA ASN A 37 14.35 -11.95 -10.19
C ASN A 37 12.98 -11.31 -9.96
N SER A 38 12.94 -10.00 -9.91
CA SER A 38 11.70 -9.23 -9.75
C SER A 38 10.67 -9.57 -10.83
N PRO A 39 9.41 -9.86 -10.46
CA PRO A 39 8.38 -10.26 -11.42
C PRO A 39 8.05 -9.18 -12.45
N ALA A 40 8.21 -7.89 -12.10
CA ALA A 40 7.88 -6.78 -12.98
C ALA A 40 8.73 -6.74 -14.25
N LYS A 41 9.88 -7.41 -14.29
CA LYS A 41 10.68 -7.57 -15.52
C LYS A 41 9.91 -8.19 -16.69
N ASN A 42 8.89 -9.00 -16.39
CA ASN A 42 8.06 -9.67 -17.39
C ASN A 42 6.98 -8.75 -17.99
N PHE A 43 6.81 -7.54 -17.44
CA PHE A 43 5.72 -6.60 -17.77
C PHE A 43 6.24 -5.26 -18.33
N THR A 44 7.54 -5.09 -18.44
CA THR A 44 8.19 -3.88 -18.97
C THR A 44 9.16 -4.22 -20.10
N LYS A 45 9.39 -3.28 -21.02
CA LYS A 45 10.40 -3.41 -22.07
C LYS A 45 11.81 -3.14 -21.56
N HIS A 46 11.94 -2.33 -20.50
CA HIS A 46 13.23 -1.90 -19.97
C HIS A 46 13.32 -2.21 -18.48
N PHE A 47 14.19 -3.14 -18.13
CA PHE A 47 14.45 -3.56 -16.76
C PHE A 47 15.91 -3.36 -16.42
N ILE A 48 16.18 -2.57 -15.39
CA ILE A 48 17.51 -2.31 -14.83
C ILE A 48 17.57 -3.00 -13.48
N SER A 49 18.61 -3.79 -13.25
CA SER A 49 18.78 -4.51 -11.99
C SER A 49 20.13 -4.27 -11.37
N GLY A 50 20.15 -3.87 -10.11
CA GLY A 50 21.34 -3.67 -9.29
C GLY A 50 21.09 -2.78 -8.09
N ASN A 51 22.15 -2.53 -7.32
CA ASN A 51 22.04 -1.71 -6.13
C ASN A 51 21.54 -0.30 -6.49
N TYR A 52 20.58 0.21 -5.72
CA TYR A 52 20.07 1.57 -5.87
C TYR A 52 21.14 2.67 -5.65
N ASP A 53 22.28 2.36 -5.04
CA ASP A 53 23.44 3.26 -4.88
C ASP A 53 24.43 3.25 -6.06
N ASP A 54 24.23 2.38 -7.08
CA ASP A 54 25.09 2.30 -8.24
C ASP A 54 24.90 3.52 -9.16
N GLU A 55 25.88 4.41 -9.17
CA GLU A 55 25.87 5.65 -9.95
C GLU A 55 25.70 5.44 -11.46
N LYS A 56 26.24 4.35 -12.00
CA LYS A 56 26.12 4.03 -13.43
C LYS A 56 24.69 3.63 -13.77
N LEU A 57 24.08 2.77 -12.94
CA LEU A 57 22.70 2.33 -13.13
C LEU A 57 21.71 3.48 -12.90
N ILE A 58 21.96 4.35 -11.90
CA ILE A 58 21.17 5.58 -11.68
C ILE A 58 21.20 6.46 -12.92
N LYS A 59 22.38 6.72 -13.50
CA LYS A 59 22.52 7.54 -14.71
C LYS A 59 21.81 6.91 -15.90
N GLU A 60 21.95 5.59 -16.07
CA GLU A 60 21.25 4.84 -17.11
C GLU A 60 19.73 4.96 -16.96
N PHE A 61 19.20 4.76 -15.74
CA PHE A 61 17.78 4.88 -15.44
C PHE A 61 17.26 6.30 -15.75
N LEU A 62 17.91 7.32 -15.19
CA LEU A 62 17.53 8.72 -15.38
C LEU A 62 17.56 9.19 -16.83
N SER A 63 18.44 8.61 -17.66
CA SER A 63 18.51 8.94 -19.08
C SER A 63 17.30 8.46 -19.90
N LYS A 64 16.53 7.51 -19.35
CA LYS A 64 15.41 6.85 -20.04
C LYS A 64 14.03 7.32 -19.58
N VAL A 65 13.93 8.09 -18.49
CA VAL A 65 12.64 8.42 -17.85
C VAL A 65 12.39 9.92 -17.77
N ASN A 66 11.12 10.30 -17.72
CA ASN A 66 10.70 11.70 -17.59
C ASN A 66 10.19 11.99 -16.17
N VAL A 67 9.47 11.04 -15.55
CA VAL A 67 8.92 11.08 -14.21
C VAL A 67 9.13 9.74 -13.53
N ILE A 68 9.23 9.73 -12.22
CA ILE A 68 9.55 8.53 -11.44
C ILE A 68 8.45 8.31 -10.40
N THR A 69 8.07 7.06 -10.21
CA THR A 69 7.26 6.60 -9.08
C THR A 69 7.94 5.40 -8.41
N TYR A 70 7.41 4.95 -7.30
CA TYR A 70 7.88 3.76 -6.59
C TYR A 70 6.71 2.87 -6.20
N GLU A 71 6.97 1.56 -6.13
CA GLU A 71 5.94 0.55 -5.83
C GLU A 71 6.01 0.02 -4.40
N PHE A 72 7.03 0.42 -3.64
CA PHE A 72 7.31 -0.12 -2.32
C PHE A 72 7.74 1.00 -1.36
N GLU A 73 7.10 1.08 -0.21
CA GLU A 73 7.33 2.14 0.79
C GLU A 73 8.70 2.08 1.45
N ASN A 74 9.37 0.92 1.49
CA ASN A 74 10.69 0.77 2.11
C ASN A 74 11.87 1.06 1.17
N ILE A 75 11.62 1.69 0.00
CA ILE A 75 12.72 2.26 -0.80
C ILE A 75 13.46 3.32 0.05
N PRO A 76 14.80 3.27 0.15
CA PRO A 76 15.54 4.21 0.98
C PRO A 76 15.29 5.67 0.57
N TYR A 77 14.86 6.50 1.52
CA TYR A 77 14.59 7.93 1.30
C TYR A 77 15.72 8.66 0.57
N LYS A 78 16.99 8.37 0.94
CA LYS A 78 18.17 8.98 0.33
C LYS A 78 18.20 8.81 -1.19
N ILE A 79 17.80 7.65 -1.67
CA ILE A 79 17.76 7.34 -3.11
C ILE A 79 16.65 8.12 -3.80
N LEU A 80 15.43 8.08 -3.25
CA LEU A 80 14.31 8.82 -3.81
C LEU A 80 14.60 10.32 -3.87
N LYS A 81 15.20 10.89 -2.80
CA LYS A 81 15.62 12.28 -2.75
C LYS A 81 16.64 12.62 -3.85
N LYS A 82 17.69 11.80 -3.99
CA LYS A 82 18.70 11.98 -5.04
C LYS A 82 18.11 11.95 -6.44
N LEU A 83 17.19 11.03 -6.72
CA LEU A 83 16.50 10.95 -7.99
C LEU A 83 15.64 12.20 -8.23
N ASN A 84 14.94 12.68 -7.18
CA ASN A 84 14.06 13.84 -7.25
C ASN A 84 14.79 15.16 -7.53
N GLU A 85 16.09 15.25 -7.27
CA GLU A 85 16.93 16.41 -7.64
C GLU A 85 17.11 16.54 -9.16
N ILE A 86 16.87 15.46 -9.92
CA ILE A 86 17.12 15.38 -11.38
C ILE A 86 15.83 15.21 -12.16
N LYS A 87 14.93 14.33 -11.70
CA LYS A 87 13.64 14.04 -12.31
C LYS A 87 12.56 13.99 -11.23
N PRO A 88 11.35 14.49 -11.49
CA PRO A 88 10.27 14.45 -10.51
C PRO A 88 10.02 13.01 -10.01
N VAL A 89 10.02 12.82 -8.69
CA VAL A 89 9.62 11.58 -8.01
C VAL A 89 8.26 11.82 -7.35
N LEU A 90 7.25 11.08 -7.76
CA LEU A 90 5.89 11.18 -7.26
C LEU A 90 5.38 9.82 -6.76
N PRO A 91 4.85 9.74 -5.55
CA PRO A 91 4.73 10.82 -4.55
C PRO A 91 6.09 11.37 -4.09
N LYS A 92 6.10 12.59 -3.50
CA LYS A 92 7.34 13.24 -3.04
C LYS A 92 8.09 12.37 -2.03
N PRO A 93 9.44 12.30 -2.09
CA PRO A 93 10.24 11.48 -1.18
C PRO A 93 10.01 11.76 0.31
N GLU A 94 9.70 13.00 0.67
CA GLU A 94 9.45 13.45 2.04
C GLU A 94 8.22 12.74 2.64
N ILE A 95 7.21 12.47 1.82
CA ILE A 95 6.00 11.71 2.22
C ILE A 95 6.38 10.30 2.60
N ASN A 96 7.18 9.65 1.74
CA ASN A 96 7.66 8.30 2.01
C ASN A 96 8.48 8.24 3.32
N LYS A 97 9.38 9.22 3.53
CA LYS A 97 10.16 9.34 4.78
C LYS A 97 9.27 9.47 6.02
N LEU A 98 8.20 10.27 5.94
CA LEU A 98 7.27 10.47 7.05
C LEU A 98 6.55 9.16 7.40
N ILE A 99 6.07 8.43 6.38
CA ILE A 99 5.25 7.22 6.56
C ILE A 99 6.09 5.98 6.88
N GLN A 100 7.36 5.94 6.46
CA GLN A 100 8.28 4.84 6.80
C GLN A 100 8.46 4.62 8.31
N ASN A 101 8.16 5.61 9.13
CA ASN A 101 8.23 5.51 10.58
C ASN A 101 6.81 5.62 11.19
N ARG A 102 6.35 4.54 11.82
CA ARG A 102 5.01 4.44 12.42
C ARG A 102 4.71 5.51 13.46
N TYR A 103 5.73 5.97 14.20
CA TYR A 103 5.55 7.03 15.18
C TYR A 103 5.27 8.37 14.52
N THR A 104 6.06 8.75 13.50
CA THR A 104 5.85 10.01 12.75
C THR A 104 4.55 9.99 11.95
N GLU A 105 4.17 8.83 11.41
CA GLU A 105 2.90 8.64 10.73
C GLU A 105 1.70 8.88 11.66
N LYS A 106 1.70 8.28 12.86
CA LYS A 106 0.62 8.49 13.83
C LYS A 106 0.58 9.91 14.39
N ASP A 107 1.74 10.53 14.58
CA ASP A 107 1.83 11.94 14.94
C ASP A 107 1.21 12.84 13.86
N PHE A 108 1.48 12.56 12.59
CA PHE A 108 0.86 13.26 11.47
C PHE A 108 -0.66 13.10 11.48
N LEU A 109 -1.17 11.88 11.67
CA LEU A 109 -2.61 11.62 11.76
C LEU A 109 -3.25 12.42 12.91
N ASN A 110 -2.67 12.40 14.10
CA ASN A 110 -3.20 13.11 15.26
C ASN A 110 -3.16 14.63 15.09
N LYS A 111 -2.10 15.20 14.50
CA LYS A 111 -2.01 16.63 14.18
C LYS A 111 -3.11 17.11 13.23
N ASN A 112 -3.62 16.22 12.40
CA ASN A 112 -4.72 16.46 11.47
C ASN A 112 -6.09 16.03 12.04
N ASN A 113 -6.19 15.84 13.35
CA ASN A 113 -7.43 15.42 14.06
C ASN A 113 -8.00 14.08 13.56
N ILE A 114 -7.17 13.23 13.00
CA ILE A 114 -7.54 11.88 12.57
C ILE A 114 -7.23 10.92 13.69
N ARG A 115 -8.29 10.30 14.23
CA ARG A 115 -8.16 9.36 15.32
C ARG A 115 -7.37 8.13 14.91
N THR A 116 -6.35 7.78 15.68
CA THR A 116 -5.63 6.51 15.62
C THR A 116 -5.70 5.77 16.93
N THR A 117 -5.20 4.54 17.01
CA THR A 117 -5.04 3.84 18.29
C THR A 117 -4.16 4.66 19.23
N ARG A 118 -4.44 4.62 20.55
CA ARG A 118 -3.54 5.26 21.53
C ARG A 118 -2.17 4.57 21.44
N TYR A 119 -1.11 5.35 21.46
CA TYR A 119 0.25 4.84 21.29
C TYR A 119 1.27 5.61 22.11
N SER A 120 2.43 5.03 22.29
CA SER A 120 3.62 5.67 22.85
C SER A 120 4.87 5.18 22.16
N LEU A 121 5.88 6.05 22.05
CA LEU A 121 7.22 5.67 21.61
C LEU A 121 7.90 4.86 22.72
N ILE A 122 8.55 3.76 22.37
CA ILE A 122 9.22 2.85 23.29
C ILE A 122 10.68 2.69 22.85
N LYS A 123 11.60 3.02 23.72
CA LYS A 123 13.03 2.90 23.49
C LYS A 123 13.67 1.80 24.34
N ASP A 124 13.04 1.50 25.49
CA ASP A 124 13.49 0.48 26.40
C ASP A 124 12.32 -0.20 27.14
N GLU A 125 12.64 -1.15 27.98
CA GLU A 125 11.65 -1.90 28.77
C GLU A 125 10.91 -1.03 29.80
N ASP A 126 11.54 -0.02 30.35
CA ASP A 126 10.92 0.85 31.36
C ASP A 126 9.86 1.75 30.71
N ASP A 127 10.04 2.16 29.48
CA ASP A 127 9.02 2.86 28.71
C ASP A 127 7.72 2.04 28.60
N ILE A 128 7.81 0.71 28.46
CA ILE A 128 6.62 -0.18 28.43
C ILE A 128 5.92 -0.16 29.78
N LYS A 129 6.67 -0.23 30.87
CA LYS A 129 6.15 -0.25 32.25
C LYS A 129 5.45 1.08 32.62
N ILE A 130 6.02 2.21 32.18
CA ILE A 130 5.46 3.55 32.37
C ILE A 130 4.15 3.72 31.58
N ASN A 131 4.05 3.11 30.42
CA ASN A 131 2.89 3.18 29.54
C ASN A 131 1.90 2.02 29.75
N ASP A 132 1.75 1.50 30.98
CA ASP A 132 0.91 0.34 31.32
C ASP A 132 -0.57 0.52 30.92
N GLY A 133 -1.07 1.76 30.84
CA GLY A 133 -2.40 2.08 30.29
C GLY A 133 -2.63 1.67 28.84
N LEU A 134 -1.58 1.36 28.09
CA LEU A 134 -1.64 0.81 26.73
C LEU A 134 -1.69 -0.73 26.70
N ILE A 135 -1.51 -1.40 27.86
CA ILE A 135 -1.56 -2.86 27.94
C ILE A 135 -3.02 -3.32 28.21
N PRO A 136 -3.53 -4.39 27.59
CA PRO A 136 -2.88 -5.15 26.52
C PRO A 136 -2.65 -4.30 25.27
N GLY A 137 -1.50 -4.50 24.65
CA GLY A 137 -1.04 -3.69 23.52
C GLY A 137 -0.25 -4.49 22.49
N LEU A 138 0.04 -3.84 21.39
CA LEU A 138 0.86 -4.39 20.32
C LEU A 138 2.11 -3.52 20.16
N LEU A 139 3.26 -4.09 20.48
CA LEU A 139 4.56 -3.45 20.28
C LEU A 139 5.04 -3.74 18.87
N LYS A 140 5.30 -2.69 18.09
CA LYS A 140 5.72 -2.78 16.68
C LYS A 140 7.01 -2.01 16.49
N THR A 141 7.93 -2.52 15.66
CA THR A 141 9.09 -1.71 15.24
C THR A 141 8.61 -0.45 14.53
N CYS A 142 9.23 0.70 14.82
CA CYS A 142 8.88 1.96 14.17
C CYS A 142 9.13 1.92 12.67
N THR A 143 10.14 1.17 12.20
CA THR A 143 10.54 1.09 10.80
C THR A 143 10.67 -0.36 10.34
N LEU A 144 10.58 -0.61 9.01
CA LEU A 144 10.83 -1.90 8.35
C LEU A 144 9.91 -3.06 8.78
N GLY A 145 8.82 -2.79 9.50
CA GLY A 145 7.80 -3.79 9.84
C GLY A 145 6.75 -3.94 8.74
N TYR A 146 6.47 -5.17 8.30
CA TYR A 146 5.42 -5.50 7.33
C TYR A 146 4.91 -6.93 7.53
N ASP A 147 3.67 -7.22 7.13
CA ASP A 147 3.05 -8.55 7.23
C ASP A 147 3.34 -9.23 8.60
N GLY A 148 3.20 -8.48 9.71
CA GLY A 148 3.40 -8.97 11.07
C GLY A 148 4.83 -9.10 11.58
N LYS A 149 5.84 -8.83 10.77
CA LYS A 149 7.23 -8.85 11.20
C LYS A 149 7.55 -7.68 12.14
N GLY A 150 8.29 -7.96 13.20
CA GLY A 150 8.68 -6.97 14.22
C GLY A 150 7.51 -6.54 15.11
N GLN A 151 6.52 -7.41 15.33
CA GLN A 151 5.38 -7.18 16.21
C GLN A 151 5.38 -8.16 17.37
N PHE A 152 5.12 -7.65 18.58
CA PHE A 152 5.05 -8.42 19.81
C PHE A 152 3.79 -8.04 20.57
N LYS A 153 2.99 -9.02 20.95
CA LYS A 153 1.82 -8.80 21.80
C LYS A 153 2.27 -8.69 23.25
N ILE A 154 1.91 -7.61 23.91
CA ILE A 154 2.17 -7.37 25.34
C ILE A 154 0.84 -7.48 26.08
N ASP A 155 0.58 -8.62 26.71
CA ASP A 155 -0.64 -8.85 27.47
C ASP A 155 -0.55 -8.37 28.91
N LYS A 156 0.67 -8.40 29.50
CA LYS A 156 0.95 -7.92 30.87
C LYS A 156 2.36 -7.33 30.89
N LYS A 157 2.57 -6.32 31.74
CA LYS A 157 3.85 -5.63 31.89
C LYS A 157 5.01 -6.51 32.40
N GLU A 158 4.66 -7.61 33.09
CA GLU A 158 5.64 -8.57 33.59
C GLU A 158 6.11 -9.57 32.53
N ASN A 159 5.41 -9.66 31.40
CA ASN A 159 5.66 -10.65 30.35
C ASN A 159 6.25 -9.99 29.09
N ILE A 160 7.30 -9.19 29.26
CA ILE A 160 8.02 -8.59 28.13
C ILE A 160 8.97 -9.65 27.57
N SER A 161 8.86 -9.95 26.28
CA SER A 161 9.66 -10.96 25.62
C SER A 161 11.13 -10.57 25.58
N SER A 162 12.00 -11.49 25.95
CA SER A 162 13.46 -11.34 25.82
C SER A 162 13.95 -11.28 24.37
N GLU A 163 13.07 -11.55 23.40
CA GLU A 163 13.37 -11.46 21.96
C GLU A 163 13.30 -10.01 21.45
N ILE A 164 12.81 -9.07 22.26
CA ILE A 164 12.72 -7.66 21.86
C ILE A 164 14.11 -7.03 21.89
N ASP A 165 14.53 -6.57 20.72
CA ASP A 165 15.82 -5.92 20.52
C ASP A 165 15.70 -4.41 20.69
N PHE A 166 15.90 -3.90 21.90
CA PHE A 166 15.81 -2.47 22.22
C PHE A 166 16.95 -1.60 21.64
N THR A 167 17.79 -2.13 20.75
CA THR A 167 18.61 -1.28 19.88
C THR A 167 17.77 -0.59 18.78
N LYS A 168 16.52 -1.02 18.60
CA LYS A 168 15.53 -0.46 17.70
C LYS A 168 14.48 0.34 18.47
N GLU A 169 13.92 1.35 17.82
CA GLU A 169 12.74 2.05 18.34
C GLU A 169 11.47 1.29 18.02
N TYR A 170 10.54 1.30 18.98
CA TYR A 170 9.22 0.69 18.85
C TYR A 170 8.11 1.69 19.14
N ILE A 171 6.93 1.36 18.68
CA ILE A 171 5.69 1.98 19.07
C ILE A 171 4.82 0.95 19.80
N LEU A 172 4.35 1.27 21.01
CA LEU A 172 3.36 0.47 21.71
C LEU A 172 1.98 1.03 21.44
N GLU A 173 1.14 0.25 20.77
CA GLU A 173 -0.23 0.62 20.44
C GLU A 173 -1.20 -0.13 21.35
N LYS A 174 -2.22 0.58 21.86
CA LYS A 174 -3.32 -0.03 22.61
C LYS A 174 -4.04 -1.04 21.73
N PHE A 175 -4.20 -2.27 22.21
CA PHE A 175 -4.97 -3.29 21.51
C PHE A 175 -6.44 -2.88 21.38
N ILE A 176 -6.98 -2.95 20.17
CA ILE A 176 -8.39 -2.70 19.86
C ILE A 176 -9.07 -4.03 19.52
N LYS A 177 -10.23 -4.28 20.11
CA LYS A 177 -11.06 -5.41 19.69
C LYS A 177 -11.77 -5.04 18.40
N LEU A 178 -11.26 -5.56 17.30
CA LEU A 178 -11.77 -5.26 15.97
C LEU A 178 -13.13 -5.90 15.71
N LYS A 179 -14.03 -5.13 15.08
CA LYS A 179 -15.24 -5.61 14.44
C LYS A 179 -14.98 -5.85 12.95
N LYS A 180 -14.30 -4.88 12.30
CA LYS A 180 -13.95 -4.92 10.88
C LYS A 180 -12.66 -4.16 10.60
N GLU A 181 -12.05 -4.52 9.48
CA GLU A 181 -10.98 -3.76 8.84
C GLU A 181 -11.46 -3.28 7.48
N ILE A 182 -11.20 -2.02 7.18
CA ILE A 182 -11.52 -1.44 5.88
C ILE A 182 -10.33 -0.65 5.35
N SER A 183 -10.33 -0.40 4.05
CA SER A 183 -9.40 0.52 3.41
C SER A 183 -10.12 1.46 2.46
N VAL A 184 -9.61 2.69 2.34
CA VAL A 184 -10.04 3.67 1.34
C VAL A 184 -8.87 3.96 0.42
N ILE A 185 -9.09 3.83 -0.87
CA ILE A 185 -8.14 4.17 -1.90
C ILE A 185 -8.53 5.51 -2.49
N ILE A 186 -7.59 6.44 -2.49
CA ILE A 186 -7.75 7.76 -3.07
C ILE A 186 -6.59 8.06 -4.01
N THR A 187 -6.89 8.65 -5.16
CA THR A 187 -5.90 9.22 -6.07
C THR A 187 -6.07 10.73 -6.09
N ARG A 188 -5.02 11.47 -5.76
CA ARG A 188 -4.99 12.92 -5.85
C ARG A 188 -4.16 13.35 -7.06
N PHE A 189 -4.70 14.26 -7.87
CA PHE A 189 -4.09 14.80 -9.09
C PHE A 189 -3.55 16.22 -8.89
N GLY A 190 -3.73 16.80 -7.71
CA GLY A 190 -3.40 18.14 -7.31
C GLY A 190 -4.45 18.70 -6.34
N HIS A 191 -4.31 19.96 -5.94
CA HIS A 191 -5.19 20.59 -4.96
C HIS A 191 -6.66 20.46 -5.34
N GLN A 192 -7.47 19.89 -4.45
CA GLN A 192 -8.91 19.62 -4.60
C GLN A 192 -9.30 18.79 -5.85
N ARG A 193 -8.36 18.06 -6.43
CA ARG A 193 -8.59 17.19 -7.58
C ARG A 193 -8.26 15.76 -7.23
N TYR A 194 -9.27 14.97 -6.88
CA TYR A 194 -9.11 13.58 -6.48
C TYR A 194 -10.21 12.68 -7.02
N GLU A 195 -9.94 11.38 -7.03
CA GLU A 195 -10.86 10.28 -7.25
C GLU A 195 -10.78 9.31 -6.09
N ILE A 196 -11.92 8.90 -5.55
CA ILE A 196 -11.99 8.05 -4.37
C ILE A 196 -12.83 6.82 -4.69
N TYR A 197 -12.29 5.66 -4.32
CA TYR A 197 -13.01 4.40 -4.41
C TYR A 197 -13.86 4.19 -3.15
N GLU A 198 -15.01 3.52 -3.31
CA GLU A 198 -15.80 3.12 -2.13
C GLU A 198 -14.94 2.32 -1.15
N PRO A 199 -15.19 2.43 0.18
CA PRO A 199 -14.46 1.65 1.15
C PRO A 199 -14.49 0.15 0.85
N ILE A 200 -13.34 -0.48 1.01
CA ILE A 200 -13.11 -1.91 0.78
C ILE A 200 -13.04 -2.60 2.12
N GLU A 201 -13.84 -3.64 2.33
CA GLU A 201 -13.77 -4.50 3.52
C GLU A 201 -12.64 -5.52 3.35
N ASN A 202 -11.79 -5.66 4.36
CA ASN A 202 -10.62 -6.51 4.33
C ASN A 202 -10.69 -7.59 5.42
N LEU A 203 -10.13 -8.75 5.11
CA LEU A 203 -9.91 -9.83 6.06
C LEU A 203 -8.45 -10.25 6.01
N HIS A 204 -7.76 -10.15 7.14
CA HIS A 204 -6.40 -10.64 7.31
C HIS A 204 -6.41 -12.00 8.02
N GLU A 205 -5.61 -12.92 7.51
CA GLU A 205 -5.29 -14.19 8.16
C GLU A 205 -3.79 -14.23 8.39
N ASP A 206 -3.34 -14.57 9.59
CA ASP A 206 -1.92 -14.53 9.99
C ASP A 206 -1.22 -13.21 9.62
N GLN A 207 -1.93 -12.09 9.77
CA GLN A 207 -1.47 -10.73 9.46
C GLN A 207 -1.19 -10.46 7.96
N ILE A 208 -1.65 -11.35 7.08
CA ILE A 208 -1.57 -11.20 5.64
C ILE A 208 -2.98 -10.95 5.09
N LEU A 209 -3.13 -9.92 4.26
CA LEU A 209 -4.41 -9.69 3.58
C LEU A 209 -4.78 -10.90 2.73
N LYS A 210 -5.82 -11.61 3.13
CA LYS A 210 -6.32 -12.80 2.44
C LYS A 210 -7.47 -12.45 1.51
N TYR A 211 -8.37 -11.58 1.94
CA TYR A 211 -9.63 -11.33 1.25
C TYR A 211 -10.00 -9.86 1.27
N SER A 212 -10.53 -9.36 0.16
CA SER A 212 -11.07 -8.00 0.05
C SER A 212 -12.40 -8.02 -0.69
N LYS A 213 -13.32 -7.12 -0.31
CA LYS A 213 -14.65 -7.00 -0.90
C LYS A 213 -15.07 -5.54 -1.03
N ILE A 214 -15.67 -5.19 -2.17
CA ILE A 214 -16.24 -3.88 -2.44
C ILE A 214 -17.71 -4.01 -2.89
N PRO A 215 -18.63 -3.22 -2.35
CA PRO A 215 -18.44 -2.24 -1.27
C PRO A 215 -18.30 -2.92 0.10
N ALA A 216 -17.66 -2.22 1.05
CA ALA A 216 -17.65 -2.63 2.44
C ALA A 216 -19.05 -2.55 3.06
N GLN A 217 -19.40 -3.53 3.90
CA GLN A 217 -20.69 -3.49 4.64
C GLN A 217 -20.53 -2.70 5.94
N ILE A 218 -20.65 -1.37 5.85
CA ILE A 218 -20.48 -0.40 6.93
C ILE A 218 -21.60 0.64 6.87
N SER A 219 -21.79 1.39 7.97
CA SER A 219 -22.75 2.49 8.00
C SER A 219 -22.28 3.68 7.13
N GLU A 220 -23.22 4.45 6.57
CA GLU A 220 -22.89 5.67 5.82
C GLU A 220 -22.06 6.66 6.65
N LYS A 221 -22.30 6.72 7.96
CA LYS A 221 -21.47 7.54 8.88
C LYS A 221 -20.00 7.15 8.82
N ILE A 222 -19.69 5.86 8.91
CA ILE A 222 -18.30 5.34 8.84
C ILE A 222 -17.73 5.54 7.44
N LYS A 223 -18.51 5.28 6.40
CA LYS A 223 -18.11 5.50 5.01
C LYS A 223 -17.66 6.95 4.78
N ASN A 224 -18.52 7.91 5.15
CA ASN A 224 -18.22 9.33 5.00
C ASN A 224 -16.99 9.74 5.81
N GLN A 225 -16.90 9.32 7.08
CA GLN A 225 -15.76 9.63 7.93
C GLN A 225 -14.44 9.07 7.38
N ALA A 226 -14.43 7.82 6.89
CA ALA A 226 -13.23 7.22 6.32
C ALA A 226 -12.79 7.93 5.03
N THR A 227 -13.74 8.33 4.20
CA THR A 227 -13.51 9.08 2.95
C THR A 227 -12.99 10.49 3.24
N ASP A 228 -13.60 11.20 4.19
CA ASP A 228 -13.17 12.54 4.60
C ASP A 228 -11.73 12.51 5.15
N TRP A 229 -11.42 11.53 6.00
CA TRP A 229 -10.07 11.38 6.55
C TRP A 229 -9.04 11.05 5.47
N ALA A 230 -9.37 10.18 4.51
CA ALA A 230 -8.47 9.90 3.38
C ALA A 230 -8.22 11.16 2.54
N THR A 231 -9.25 12.01 2.36
CA THR A 231 -9.12 13.29 1.65
C THR A 231 -8.23 14.27 2.40
N ILE A 232 -8.44 14.45 3.71
CA ILE A 232 -7.58 15.28 4.56
C ILE A 232 -6.12 14.81 4.48
N ILE A 233 -5.87 13.52 4.61
CA ILE A 233 -4.52 12.94 4.52
C ILE A 233 -3.88 13.28 3.16
N ALA A 234 -4.60 13.08 2.07
CA ALA A 234 -4.05 13.33 0.73
C ALA A 234 -3.75 14.82 0.49
N GLU A 235 -4.60 15.74 1.01
CA GLU A 235 -4.38 17.19 0.90
C GLU A 235 -3.22 17.65 1.77
N GLU A 236 -3.18 17.26 3.05
CA GLU A 236 -2.13 17.68 3.99
C GLU A 236 -0.73 17.15 3.63
N LEU A 237 -0.67 16.01 2.93
CA LEU A 237 0.57 15.50 2.36
C LEU A 237 0.96 16.17 1.04
N ASP A 238 0.13 17.05 0.47
CA ASP A 238 0.26 17.51 -0.92
C ASP A 238 0.59 16.35 -1.87
N TYR A 239 -0.19 15.27 -1.72
CA TYR A 239 0.05 14.00 -2.38
C TYR A 239 -0.25 14.09 -3.87
N VAL A 240 0.58 13.46 -4.71
CA VAL A 240 0.27 13.23 -6.13
C VAL A 240 0.43 11.75 -6.43
N GLY A 241 -0.65 11.12 -6.88
CA GLY A 241 -0.71 9.69 -7.11
C GLY A 241 -1.82 9.01 -6.30
N THR A 242 -1.77 7.71 -6.19
CA THR A 242 -2.70 6.89 -5.41
C THR A 242 -2.09 6.53 -4.06
N LEU A 243 -2.84 6.74 -2.99
CA LEU A 243 -2.56 6.22 -1.66
C LEU A 243 -3.72 5.38 -1.14
N CYS A 244 -3.45 4.58 -0.14
CA CYS A 244 -4.44 3.82 0.60
C CYS A 244 -4.34 4.15 2.08
N VAL A 245 -5.48 4.34 2.73
CA VAL A 245 -5.56 4.45 4.19
C VAL A 245 -6.30 3.23 4.71
N GLU A 246 -5.66 2.50 5.62
CA GLU A 246 -6.27 1.37 6.32
C GLU A 246 -6.89 1.83 7.65
N TYR A 247 -8.06 1.30 7.94
CA TYR A 247 -8.84 1.67 9.13
C TYR A 247 -9.30 0.45 9.89
N PHE A 248 -9.36 0.60 11.21
CA PHE A 248 -10.01 -0.32 12.12
C PHE A 248 -11.37 0.24 12.57
N ILE A 249 -12.35 -0.64 12.65
CA ILE A 249 -13.66 -0.34 13.24
C ILE A 249 -13.84 -1.24 14.45
N ASP A 250 -14.08 -0.63 15.62
CA ASP A 250 -14.32 -1.36 16.86
C ASP A 250 -15.79 -1.79 17.01
N ASN A 251 -16.08 -2.58 18.07
CA ASN A 251 -17.45 -3.05 18.34
C ASN A 251 -18.44 -1.93 18.70
N LYS A 252 -17.98 -0.71 18.92
CA LYS A 252 -18.80 0.48 19.20
C LYS A 252 -18.97 1.38 17.97
N GLU A 253 -18.60 0.90 16.78
CA GLU A 253 -18.62 1.67 15.53
C GLU A 253 -17.72 2.91 15.56
N ASN A 254 -16.62 2.87 16.32
CA ASN A 254 -15.59 3.90 16.22
C ASN A 254 -14.59 3.55 15.13
N LEU A 255 -14.23 4.55 14.32
CA LEU A 255 -13.22 4.46 13.29
C LEU A 255 -11.85 4.90 13.85
N TYR A 256 -10.79 4.19 13.45
CA TYR A 256 -9.40 4.50 13.76
C TYR A 256 -8.56 4.32 12.50
N ALA A 257 -7.77 5.32 12.12
CA ALA A 257 -6.75 5.14 11.09
C ALA A 257 -5.63 4.25 11.63
N ASN A 258 -5.33 3.19 10.90
CA ASN A 258 -4.27 2.24 11.24
C ASN A 258 -2.94 2.66 10.62
N GLU A 259 -2.87 2.65 9.28
CA GLU A 259 -1.66 3.02 8.53
C GLU A 259 -2.00 3.63 7.18
N ILE A 260 -1.02 4.34 6.61
CA ILE A 260 -1.08 4.93 5.27
C ILE A 260 -0.09 4.18 4.37
N ALA A 261 -0.57 3.62 3.28
CA ALA A 261 0.29 3.11 2.23
C ALA A 261 0.46 4.20 1.15
N PRO A 262 1.64 4.84 1.02
CA PRO A 262 1.86 5.94 0.07
C PRO A 262 2.09 5.42 -1.35
N ARG A 263 1.24 4.55 -1.80
CA ARG A 263 1.30 3.81 -3.08
C ARG A 263 -0.03 3.13 -3.38
N VAL A 264 -0.14 2.55 -4.56
CA VAL A 264 -1.20 1.58 -4.87
C VAL A 264 -1.17 0.43 -3.87
N HIS A 265 -2.35 -0.13 -3.55
CA HIS A 265 -2.49 -1.08 -2.47
C HIS A 265 -3.10 -2.42 -2.91
N ASN A 266 -2.74 -3.48 -2.19
CA ASN A 266 -3.21 -4.84 -2.49
C ASN A 266 -4.74 -4.96 -2.40
N SER A 267 -5.39 -4.35 -1.41
CA SER A 267 -6.85 -4.38 -1.30
C SER A 267 -7.56 -3.78 -2.52
N GLY A 268 -6.91 -2.85 -3.23
CA GLY A 268 -7.45 -2.21 -4.42
C GLY A 268 -7.24 -2.97 -5.73
N HIS A 269 -6.64 -4.16 -5.73
CA HIS A 269 -6.50 -4.95 -6.98
C HIS A 269 -7.84 -5.28 -7.62
N LEU A 270 -8.88 -5.47 -6.79
CA LEU A 270 -10.24 -5.69 -7.29
C LEU A 270 -10.77 -4.55 -8.18
N THR A 271 -10.23 -3.32 -8.05
CA THR A 271 -10.62 -2.19 -8.91
C THR A 271 -10.31 -2.41 -10.39
N ILE A 272 -9.39 -3.32 -10.71
CA ILE A 272 -9.04 -3.69 -12.09
C ILE A 272 -10.25 -4.22 -12.85
N ASN A 273 -11.13 -4.96 -12.16
CA ASN A 273 -12.26 -5.64 -12.76
C ASN A 273 -13.62 -5.05 -12.35
N SER A 274 -13.67 -4.29 -11.25
CA SER A 274 -14.91 -3.75 -10.70
C SER A 274 -15.22 -2.30 -11.09
N HIS A 275 -14.24 -1.56 -11.64
CA HIS A 275 -14.37 -0.13 -11.98
C HIS A 275 -13.98 0.13 -13.44
N ASN A 276 -14.47 1.25 -13.97
CA ASN A 276 -14.07 1.74 -15.30
C ASN A 276 -12.59 2.16 -15.36
N VAL A 277 -12.04 2.63 -14.23
CA VAL A 277 -10.63 3.01 -14.07
C VAL A 277 -10.08 2.37 -12.80
N SER A 278 -8.98 1.62 -12.91
CA SER A 278 -8.34 0.99 -11.75
C SER A 278 -7.47 1.96 -10.96
N GLN A 279 -7.17 1.62 -9.69
CA GLN A 279 -6.22 2.37 -8.89
C GLN A 279 -4.85 2.55 -9.58
N PHE A 280 -4.43 1.56 -10.33
CA PHE A 280 -3.16 1.59 -11.07
C PHE A 280 -3.20 2.60 -12.19
N GLU A 281 -4.27 2.60 -12.98
CA GLU A 281 -4.46 3.55 -14.06
C GLU A 281 -4.57 4.98 -13.53
N ASN A 282 -5.34 5.19 -12.45
CA ASN A 282 -5.43 6.49 -11.81
C ASN A 282 -4.08 6.97 -11.26
N HIS A 283 -3.28 6.06 -10.67
CA HIS A 283 -1.93 6.41 -10.25
C HIS A 283 -1.06 6.89 -11.42
N ILE A 284 -1.03 6.12 -12.53
CA ILE A 284 -0.29 6.51 -13.74
C ILE A 284 -0.77 7.86 -14.28
N ARG A 285 -2.09 8.07 -14.36
CA ARG A 285 -2.64 9.35 -14.80
C ARG A 285 -2.18 10.51 -13.94
N ALA A 286 -2.20 10.35 -12.62
CA ALA A 286 -1.80 11.39 -11.68
C ALA A 286 -0.30 11.71 -11.78
N VAL A 287 0.57 10.70 -11.73
CA VAL A 287 2.03 10.92 -11.73
C VAL A 287 2.58 11.36 -13.09
N CYS A 288 1.91 10.98 -14.17
CA CYS A 288 2.28 11.40 -15.53
C CYS A 288 1.57 12.69 -15.99
N GLY A 289 0.79 13.35 -15.13
CA GLY A 289 0.11 14.60 -15.45
C GLY A 289 -0.99 14.46 -16.50
N LEU A 290 -1.58 13.27 -16.65
CA LEU A 290 -2.70 13.05 -17.57
C LEU A 290 -4.01 13.55 -16.96
N GLU A 291 -5.03 13.70 -17.81
CA GLU A 291 -6.36 14.10 -17.36
C GLU A 291 -6.96 13.07 -16.38
N LYS A 292 -7.61 13.62 -15.35
CA LYS A 292 -8.42 12.88 -14.41
C LYS A 292 -9.64 12.28 -15.12
N VAL A 293 -9.93 11.02 -14.88
CA VAL A 293 -11.15 10.35 -15.34
C VAL A 293 -11.99 10.01 -14.11
N GLU A 294 -13.28 10.33 -14.18
CA GLU A 294 -14.23 10.00 -13.11
C GLU A 294 -14.25 8.49 -12.86
N THR A 295 -14.04 8.11 -11.61
CA THR A 295 -14.03 6.72 -11.18
C THR A 295 -15.46 6.25 -10.88
N LYS A 296 -15.94 5.23 -11.62
CA LYS A 296 -17.25 4.63 -11.45
C LYS A 296 -17.14 3.14 -11.16
N LYS A 297 -17.79 2.69 -10.10
CA LYS A 297 -17.99 1.28 -9.86
C LYS A 297 -18.95 0.70 -10.89
N ILE A 298 -18.57 -0.38 -11.56
CA ILE A 298 -19.38 -1.10 -12.53
C ILE A 298 -19.98 -2.36 -11.92
N TYR A 299 -19.22 -3.01 -11.03
CA TYR A 299 -19.60 -4.24 -10.38
C TYR A 299 -19.20 -4.25 -8.90
N ASN A 300 -19.97 -4.93 -8.09
CA ASN A 300 -19.45 -5.40 -6.80
C ASN A 300 -18.40 -6.47 -7.06
N ALA A 301 -17.40 -6.58 -6.18
CA ALA A 301 -16.33 -7.53 -6.39
C ALA A 301 -15.79 -8.11 -5.08
N ARG A 302 -15.29 -9.32 -5.20
CA ARG A 302 -14.54 -10.02 -4.15
C ARG A 302 -13.20 -10.47 -4.70
N MET A 303 -12.16 -10.24 -3.94
CA MET A 303 -10.79 -10.65 -4.31
C MET A 303 -10.21 -11.56 -3.23
N LEU A 304 -9.55 -12.61 -3.69
CA LEU A 304 -8.76 -13.53 -2.88
C LEU A 304 -7.29 -13.38 -3.26
N ASN A 305 -6.41 -13.14 -2.28
CA ASN A 305 -4.98 -13.25 -2.48
C ASN A 305 -4.56 -14.72 -2.46
N LEU A 306 -3.82 -15.13 -3.47
CA LEU A 306 -3.28 -16.49 -3.58
C LEU A 306 -1.91 -16.52 -2.91
N ILE A 307 -1.84 -17.22 -1.78
CA ILE A 307 -0.66 -17.23 -0.91
C ILE A 307 0.05 -18.59 -1.04
N GLY A 308 1.36 -18.54 -1.26
CA GLY A 308 2.18 -19.75 -1.35
C GLY A 308 1.64 -20.72 -2.39
N ASN A 309 1.33 -21.94 -1.98
CA ASN A 309 0.90 -23.02 -2.88
C ASN A 309 -0.50 -22.84 -3.48
N ASP A 310 -1.34 -21.93 -2.96
CA ASP A 310 -2.68 -21.66 -3.53
C ASP A 310 -2.61 -21.37 -5.03
N ILE A 311 -1.52 -20.79 -5.52
CA ILE A 311 -1.33 -20.42 -6.92
C ILE A 311 -1.39 -21.62 -7.88
N LYS A 312 -0.99 -22.81 -7.43
CA LYS A 312 -0.91 -24.00 -8.29
C LYS A 312 -2.26 -24.42 -8.84
N ASP A 313 -3.29 -24.39 -7.98
CA ASP A 313 -4.65 -24.77 -8.36
C ASP A 313 -5.23 -23.77 -9.36
N PHE A 314 -4.91 -22.48 -9.18
CA PHE A 314 -5.41 -21.43 -10.05
C PHE A 314 -4.73 -21.40 -11.42
N ARG A 315 -3.48 -21.85 -11.54
CA ARG A 315 -2.78 -21.95 -12.84
C ARG A 315 -3.37 -22.98 -13.79
N VAL A 316 -4.11 -23.96 -13.28
CA VAL A 316 -4.74 -25.02 -14.06
C VAL A 316 -6.27 -24.93 -14.11
N LYS A 317 -6.84 -23.94 -13.42
CA LYS A 317 -8.30 -23.75 -13.32
C LYS A 317 -8.85 -23.12 -14.60
N ASN A 318 -10.02 -23.59 -15.03
CA ASN A 318 -10.85 -22.89 -16.01
C ASN A 318 -11.70 -21.84 -15.31
N PHE A 319 -11.69 -20.62 -15.81
CA PHE A 319 -12.40 -19.48 -15.23
C PHE A 319 -13.69 -19.20 -15.98
N LYS A 320 -14.70 -18.73 -15.23
CA LYS A 320 -15.98 -18.21 -15.79
C LYS A 320 -15.79 -16.76 -16.25
N ASP A 321 -16.72 -16.25 -17.00
CA ASP A 321 -16.70 -14.87 -17.56
C ASP A 321 -16.62 -13.76 -16.49
N ASN A 322 -17.04 -14.05 -15.26
CA ASN A 322 -17.01 -13.14 -14.14
C ASN A 322 -15.84 -13.41 -13.15
N GLU A 323 -14.93 -14.31 -13.51
CA GLU A 323 -13.78 -14.72 -12.71
C GLU A 323 -12.48 -14.26 -13.39
N PHE A 324 -11.62 -13.57 -12.65
CA PHE A 324 -10.38 -13.00 -13.17
C PHE A 324 -9.21 -13.44 -12.30
N PHE A 325 -8.20 -14.00 -12.92
CA PHE A 325 -6.98 -14.45 -12.28
C PHE A 325 -5.79 -13.65 -12.79
N PHE A 326 -4.94 -13.19 -11.87
CA PHE A 326 -3.67 -12.55 -12.20
C PHE A 326 -2.54 -13.25 -11.47
N ASP A 327 -1.67 -13.90 -12.22
CA ASP A 327 -0.41 -14.49 -11.72
C ASP A 327 0.67 -13.41 -11.68
N TYR A 328 1.29 -13.18 -10.52
CA TYR A 328 2.40 -12.24 -10.41
C TYR A 328 3.69 -12.73 -11.07
N GLN A 329 3.72 -13.96 -11.58
CA GLN A 329 4.86 -14.58 -12.25
C GLN A 329 6.13 -14.60 -11.40
N LYS A 330 5.98 -14.74 -10.09
CA LYS A 330 7.12 -14.91 -9.18
C LYS A 330 7.75 -16.28 -9.39
N THR A 331 9.07 -16.30 -9.54
CA THR A 331 9.82 -17.52 -9.86
C THR A 331 9.80 -18.57 -8.77
N GLU A 332 9.71 -18.13 -7.51
CA GLU A 332 9.78 -19.01 -6.35
C GLU A 332 8.50 -18.92 -5.52
N ILE A 333 7.86 -20.06 -5.31
CA ILE A 333 6.73 -20.21 -4.40
C ILE A 333 7.28 -20.35 -2.98
N ARG A 334 6.95 -19.38 -2.11
CA ARG A 334 7.31 -19.39 -0.69
C ARG A 334 6.04 -19.33 0.15
N GLU A 335 6.06 -20.01 1.30
CA GLU A 335 5.04 -19.86 2.31
C GLU A 335 4.82 -18.38 2.65
N LYS A 336 3.60 -17.96 2.89
CA LYS A 336 3.20 -16.56 3.19
C LYS A 336 3.49 -15.52 2.09
N ARG A 337 3.99 -15.92 0.92
CA ARG A 337 4.22 -15.00 -0.20
C ARG A 337 2.97 -14.90 -1.07
N LYS A 338 2.51 -13.68 -1.31
CA LYS A 338 1.42 -13.40 -2.28
C LYS A 338 1.94 -13.72 -3.69
N MET A 339 1.34 -14.70 -4.34
CA MET A 339 1.77 -15.23 -5.65
C MET A 339 0.89 -14.74 -6.82
N GLY A 340 -0.34 -14.37 -6.52
CA GLY A 340 -1.33 -13.88 -7.47
C GLY A 340 -2.55 -13.38 -6.72
N HIS A 341 -3.55 -12.93 -7.48
CA HIS A 341 -4.88 -12.67 -6.94
C HIS A 341 -5.96 -13.19 -7.88
N PHE A 342 -7.11 -13.46 -7.30
CA PHE A 342 -8.29 -13.92 -8.00
C PHE A 342 -9.46 -13.02 -7.64
N THR A 343 -10.15 -12.48 -8.63
CA THR A 343 -11.28 -11.57 -8.44
C THR A 343 -12.53 -12.16 -9.06
N ILE A 344 -13.64 -12.10 -8.33
CA ILE A 344 -14.97 -12.41 -8.83
C ILE A 344 -15.77 -11.11 -8.83
N ILE A 345 -16.37 -10.76 -9.97
CA ILE A 345 -17.32 -9.67 -10.06
C ILE A 345 -18.75 -10.19 -9.97
N GLU A 346 -19.60 -9.38 -9.33
CA GLU A 346 -21.02 -9.66 -9.15
C GLU A 346 -21.81 -8.57 -9.90
N LYS A 347 -22.62 -8.96 -10.87
CA LYS A 347 -23.57 -8.03 -11.50
C LYS A 347 -24.58 -7.61 -10.46
N GLU A 348 -24.88 -6.33 -10.39
CA GLU A 348 -26.04 -5.86 -9.63
C GLU A 348 -27.29 -6.42 -10.32
N ASN A 349 -28.14 -7.13 -9.58
CA ASN A 349 -29.42 -7.66 -10.07
C ASN A 349 -30.42 -6.52 -10.24
#